data_80cd9a393bfbad93c3d729680607abd1
#
_entry.id   80cd9a393bfbad93c3d729680607abd1
#
_cell.length_a   1.000
_cell.length_b   1.000
_cell.length_c   1.000
_cell.angle_alpha   90.00
_cell.angle_beta   90.00
_cell.angle_gamma   90.00
#
_symmetry.space_group_name_H-M   'P 1'
#
loop_
_entity.id
_entity.type
_entity.pdbx_description
1 polymer ?
#
loop_
_entity_poly.entity_id
_entity_poly.type
_entity_poly.pdbx_seq_one_letter_code
_entity_poly.pdbx_strand_id
1 'polypeptide(L)'
;MYPLITFLLENAAYAGFALTWAAHFCTTRSYKQTARIVRQQETETQTSDSRPKEAISVIIATHNQADALRRNLPRILEQEYERFEVIVVNDASTDDTEDVLKTLELKYANLHHTFTPSGARHISHKRLSL
;
A
#
# COMPACT_ATOMS: atom_id res chain seq x y z
N MET A 1 30.14 20.25 -50.32
CA MET A 1 29.05 19.28 -50.04
C MET A 1 29.04 18.78 -48.59
N TYR A 2 30.20 18.67 -47.95
CA TYR A 2 30.33 18.23 -46.56
C TYR A 2 29.85 19.23 -45.49
N PRO A 3 29.99 20.57 -45.63
CA PRO A 3 29.59 21.50 -44.57
C PRO A 3 28.08 21.57 -44.33
N LEU A 4 27.28 21.22 -45.30
CA LEU A 4 25.82 21.23 -45.20
C LEU A 4 25.30 20.00 -44.41
N ILE A 5 25.97 18.87 -44.54
CA ILE A 5 25.66 17.63 -43.82
C ILE A 5 26.04 17.77 -42.34
N THR A 6 27.19 18.34 -42.05
CA THR A 6 27.63 18.60 -40.66
C THR A 6 26.70 19.59 -39.96
N PHE A 7 26.31 20.68 -40.61
CA PHE A 7 25.35 21.65 -40.12
C PHE A 7 23.97 21.01 -39.82
N LEU A 8 23.48 20.11 -40.69
CA LEU A 8 22.21 19.40 -40.46
C LEU A 8 22.31 18.41 -39.32
N LEU A 9 23.42 17.69 -39.17
CA LEU A 9 23.65 16.75 -38.07
C LEU A 9 23.77 17.43 -36.72
N GLU A 10 24.49 18.57 -36.62
CA GLU A 10 24.58 19.36 -35.40
C GLU A 10 23.22 19.90 -34.97
N ASN A 11 22.44 20.45 -35.90
CA ASN A 11 21.10 20.95 -35.58
C ASN A 11 20.13 19.82 -35.20
N ALA A 12 20.23 18.63 -35.78
CA ALA A 12 19.45 17.44 -35.40
C ALA A 12 19.78 16.98 -33.98
N ALA A 13 21.06 17.06 -33.56
CA ALA A 13 21.46 16.74 -32.20
C ALA A 13 20.84 17.71 -31.18
N TYR A 14 20.89 19.02 -31.46
CA TYR A 14 20.26 20.04 -30.62
C TYR A 14 18.73 19.87 -30.53
N ALA A 15 18.07 19.52 -31.64
CA ALA A 15 16.64 19.24 -31.67
C ALA A 15 16.28 18.01 -30.82
N GLY A 16 17.10 16.96 -30.88
CA GLY A 16 16.96 15.77 -30.03
C GLY A 16 17.11 16.09 -28.53
N PHE A 17 18.10 16.91 -28.19
CA PHE A 17 18.29 17.38 -26.81
C PHE A 17 17.10 18.22 -26.30
N ALA A 18 16.59 19.12 -27.13
CA ALA A 18 15.43 19.94 -26.76
C ALA A 18 14.17 19.10 -26.53
N LEU A 19 13.94 18.09 -27.38
CA LEU A 19 12.80 17.19 -27.24
C LEU A 19 12.88 16.32 -25.98
N THR A 20 14.06 15.78 -25.67
CA THR A 20 14.25 14.99 -24.44
C THR A 20 14.09 15.86 -23.20
N TRP A 21 14.58 17.10 -23.25
CA TRP A 21 14.43 18.06 -22.14
C TRP A 21 12.98 18.46 -21.94
N ALA A 22 12.24 18.72 -23.00
CA ALA A 22 10.83 19.03 -22.95
C ALA A 22 9.99 17.86 -22.42
N ALA A 23 10.28 16.62 -22.84
CA ALA A 23 9.63 15.42 -22.34
C ALA A 23 9.92 15.23 -20.84
N HIS A 24 11.16 15.39 -20.41
CA HIS A 24 11.54 15.31 -18.99
C HIS A 24 10.85 16.39 -18.14
N PHE A 25 10.77 17.61 -18.65
CA PHE A 25 10.08 18.71 -17.98
C PHE A 25 8.57 18.44 -17.87
N CYS A 26 7.96 17.90 -18.92
CA CYS A 26 6.54 17.54 -18.93
C CYS A 26 6.23 16.43 -17.92
N THR A 27 7.06 15.39 -17.85
CA THR A 27 6.88 14.28 -16.90
C THR A 27 7.07 14.73 -15.46
N THR A 28 8.08 15.56 -15.16
CA THR A 28 8.30 16.10 -13.81
C THR A 28 7.20 17.05 -13.36
N ARG A 29 6.64 17.82 -14.29
CA ARG A 29 5.51 18.71 -14.00
C ARG A 29 4.23 17.94 -13.71
N SER A 30 3.95 16.89 -14.50
CA SER A 30 2.81 15.99 -14.30
C SER A 30 2.90 15.27 -12.94
N TYR A 31 4.07 14.77 -12.58
CA TYR A 31 4.30 14.10 -11.29
C TYR A 31 4.04 15.03 -10.09
N LYS A 32 4.51 16.29 -10.16
CA LYS A 32 4.27 17.29 -9.11
C LYS A 32 2.79 17.66 -8.99
N GLN A 33 2.05 17.63 -10.08
CA GLN A 33 0.63 17.93 -10.09
C GLN A 33 -0.18 16.81 -9.43
N THR A 34 0.14 15.55 -9.72
CA THR A 34 -0.47 14.38 -9.07
C THR A 34 -0.19 14.36 -7.56
N ALA A 35 1.05 14.66 -7.15
CA ALA A 35 1.41 14.74 -5.73
C ALA A 35 0.66 15.85 -4.98
N ARG A 36 0.31 16.96 -5.64
CA ARG A 36 -0.51 18.03 -5.06
C ARG A 36 -1.96 17.60 -4.86
N ILE A 37 -2.53 16.90 -5.84
CA ILE A 37 -3.93 16.41 -5.78
C ILE A 37 -4.07 15.41 -4.62
N VAL A 38 -3.14 14.46 -4.50
CA VAL A 38 -3.13 13.49 -3.38
C VAL A 38 -3.05 14.22 -2.03
N ARG A 39 -2.15 15.21 -1.90
CA ARG A 39 -2.00 16.00 -0.67
C ARG A 39 -3.24 16.85 -0.34
N GLN A 40 -3.94 17.36 -1.34
CA GLN A 40 -5.19 18.10 -1.12
C GLN A 40 -6.31 17.17 -0.65
N GLN A 41 -6.42 15.96 -1.20
CA GLN A 41 -7.38 14.96 -0.74
C GLN A 41 -7.10 14.52 0.71
N GLU A 42 -5.84 14.36 1.10
CA GLU A 42 -5.48 14.08 2.51
C GLU A 42 -5.89 15.21 3.45
N THR A 43 -5.73 16.46 3.02
CA THR A 43 -6.11 17.64 3.83
C THR A 43 -7.63 17.80 3.94
N GLU A 44 -8.37 17.53 2.89
CA GLU A 44 -9.84 17.57 2.90
C GLU A 44 -10.45 16.45 3.76
N THR A 45 -9.79 15.29 3.80
CA THR A 45 -10.19 14.16 4.65
C THR A 45 -9.96 14.48 6.13
N GLN A 46 -8.93 15.27 6.47
CA GLN A 46 -8.66 15.69 7.85
C GLN A 46 -9.60 16.80 8.37
N THR A 47 -10.18 17.61 7.48
CA THR A 47 -11.06 18.73 7.88
C THR A 47 -12.51 18.30 8.14
N SER A 48 -12.84 17.03 7.91
CA SER A 48 -14.18 16.45 8.07
C SER A 48 -14.41 15.84 9.48
N ASP A 49 -13.82 16.41 10.52
CA ASP A 49 -13.84 15.89 11.90
C ASP A 49 -15.20 16.03 12.66
N SER A 50 -16.26 16.34 11.96
CA SER A 50 -17.62 16.44 12.57
C SER A 50 -18.59 15.33 12.15
N ARG A 51 -18.16 14.37 11.31
CA ARG A 51 -18.97 13.17 11.03
C ARG A 51 -18.68 12.08 12.07
N PRO A 52 -19.71 11.35 12.54
CA PRO A 52 -19.45 10.18 13.38
C PRO A 52 -18.53 9.24 12.61
N LYS A 53 -17.38 8.92 13.16
CA LYS A 53 -16.41 7.99 12.55
C LYS A 53 -17.09 6.64 12.37
N GLU A 54 -17.21 6.19 11.14
CA GLU A 54 -17.80 4.89 10.82
C GLU A 54 -16.92 3.76 11.38
N ALA A 55 -17.53 2.68 11.81
CA ALA A 55 -16.81 1.51 12.27
C ALA A 55 -16.08 0.85 11.07
N ILE A 56 -14.82 0.48 11.24
CA ILE A 56 -13.98 -0.12 10.21
C ILE A 56 -13.48 -1.47 10.69
N SER A 57 -13.64 -2.50 9.84
CA SER A 57 -13.01 -3.80 10.03
C SER A 57 -11.85 -3.96 9.02
N VAL A 58 -10.64 -4.15 9.53
CA VAL A 58 -9.43 -4.38 8.72
C VAL A 58 -9.18 -5.88 8.67
N ILE A 59 -9.27 -6.48 7.48
CA ILE A 59 -9.05 -7.93 7.30
C ILE A 59 -7.65 -8.15 6.72
N ILE A 60 -6.85 -8.98 7.39
CA ILE A 60 -5.48 -9.34 7.01
C ILE A 60 -5.39 -10.85 6.81
N ALA A 61 -5.09 -11.30 5.59
CA ALA A 61 -4.77 -12.69 5.33
C ALA A 61 -3.25 -12.91 5.48
N THR A 62 -2.86 -13.95 6.22
CA THR A 62 -1.46 -14.25 6.53
C THR A 62 -1.15 -15.73 6.35
N HIS A 63 0.07 -16.02 5.89
CA HIS A 63 0.62 -17.38 5.80
C HIS A 63 2.12 -17.34 6.10
N ASN A 64 2.56 -18.00 7.18
CA ASN A 64 3.96 -18.07 7.60
C ASN A 64 4.62 -16.68 7.74
N GLN A 65 3.99 -15.78 8.50
CA GLN A 65 4.47 -14.40 8.66
C GLN A 65 4.60 -13.97 10.13
N ALA A 66 4.96 -14.89 11.04
CA ALA A 66 5.10 -14.63 12.47
C ALA A 66 5.89 -13.35 12.78
N ASP A 67 7.09 -13.21 12.19
CA ASP A 67 7.96 -12.06 12.44
C ASP A 67 7.41 -10.73 11.89
N ALA A 68 6.75 -10.76 10.75
CA ALA A 68 6.14 -9.58 10.17
C ALA A 68 4.96 -9.09 11.02
N LEU A 69 4.13 -10.00 11.49
CA LEU A 69 3.01 -9.70 12.38
C LEU A 69 3.50 -9.15 13.73
N ARG A 70 4.50 -9.77 14.34
CA ARG A 70 5.07 -9.30 15.61
C ARG A 70 5.56 -7.85 15.52
N ARG A 71 6.15 -7.45 14.38
CA ARG A 71 6.68 -6.08 14.21
C ARG A 71 5.63 -5.06 13.78
N ASN A 72 4.68 -5.45 12.95
CA ASN A 72 3.82 -4.48 12.25
C ASN A 72 2.40 -4.41 12.81
N LEU A 73 1.85 -5.52 13.30
CA LEU A 73 0.48 -5.57 13.79
C LEU A 73 0.22 -4.62 14.97
N PRO A 74 1.13 -4.46 15.96
CA PRO A 74 0.95 -3.47 17.02
C PRO A 74 0.78 -2.04 16.51
N ARG A 75 1.51 -1.65 15.45
CA ARG A 75 1.41 -0.31 14.86
C ARG A 75 0.04 -0.04 14.22
N ILE A 76 -0.61 -1.09 13.72
CA ILE A 76 -1.96 -0.99 13.17
C ILE A 76 -2.97 -0.89 14.32
N LEU A 77 -2.80 -1.72 15.36
CA LEU A 77 -3.71 -1.81 16.49
C LEU A 77 -3.68 -0.57 17.42
N GLU A 78 -2.56 0.14 17.44
CA GLU A 78 -2.34 1.35 18.25
C GLU A 78 -2.70 2.65 17.50
N GLN A 79 -3.35 2.57 16.34
CA GLN A 79 -3.81 3.78 15.64
C GLN A 79 -4.94 4.46 16.38
N GLU A 80 -4.91 5.80 16.38
CA GLU A 80 -5.96 6.64 16.98
C GLU A 80 -7.23 6.67 16.12
N TYR A 81 -7.93 5.55 16.07
CA TYR A 81 -9.25 5.45 15.44
C TYR A 81 -10.24 4.83 16.42
N GLU A 82 -11.34 5.54 16.65
CA GLU A 82 -12.25 5.28 17.78
C GLU A 82 -13.03 3.97 17.67
N ARG A 83 -13.32 3.53 16.44
CA ARG A 83 -14.19 2.37 16.17
C ARG A 83 -13.58 1.52 15.05
N PHE A 84 -12.55 0.75 15.35
CA PHE A 84 -12.00 -0.21 14.40
C PHE A 84 -11.63 -1.52 15.09
N GLU A 85 -11.65 -2.57 14.28
CA GLU A 85 -11.17 -3.89 14.63
C GLU A 85 -10.25 -4.42 13.54
N VAL A 86 -9.37 -5.33 13.91
CA VAL A 86 -8.48 -6.03 12.99
C VAL A 86 -8.77 -7.52 13.09
N ILE A 87 -9.09 -8.13 11.97
CA ILE A 87 -9.35 -9.56 11.85
C ILE A 87 -8.21 -10.18 11.04
N VAL A 88 -7.40 -11.02 11.66
CA VAL A 88 -6.31 -11.72 10.99
C VAL A 88 -6.76 -13.14 10.67
N VAL A 89 -6.74 -13.50 9.39
CA VAL A 89 -7.06 -14.83 8.91
C VAL A 89 -5.77 -15.62 8.68
N ASN A 90 -5.50 -16.59 9.54
CA ASN A 90 -4.35 -17.48 9.40
C ASN A 90 -4.64 -18.56 8.35
N ASP A 91 -3.92 -18.52 7.24
CA ASP A 91 -4.07 -19.44 6.14
C ASP A 91 -3.10 -20.64 6.30
N ALA A 92 -3.45 -21.56 7.19
CA ALA A 92 -2.70 -22.80 7.43
C ALA A 92 -1.18 -22.59 7.61
N SER A 93 -0.78 -21.60 8.42
CA SER A 93 0.63 -21.39 8.77
C SER A 93 1.22 -22.57 9.54
N THR A 94 2.49 -22.83 9.29
CA THR A 94 3.26 -23.91 9.94
C THR A 94 4.37 -23.37 10.86
N ASP A 95 4.54 -22.05 10.89
CA ASP A 95 5.45 -21.33 11.78
C ASP A 95 4.74 -20.83 13.06
N ASP A 96 5.40 -19.99 13.84
CA ASP A 96 4.87 -19.42 15.08
C ASP A 96 3.75 -18.38 14.88
N THR A 97 3.17 -18.25 13.67
CA THR A 97 2.14 -17.24 13.35
C THR A 97 0.96 -17.34 14.31
N GLU A 98 0.47 -18.54 14.59
CA GLU A 98 -0.69 -18.74 15.48
C GLU A 98 -0.39 -18.30 16.91
N ASP A 99 0.79 -18.64 17.45
CA ASP A 99 1.18 -18.27 18.82
C ASP A 99 1.39 -16.77 18.98
N VAL A 100 1.92 -16.12 17.95
CA VAL A 100 2.02 -14.64 17.87
C VAL A 100 0.64 -13.99 17.89
N LEU A 101 -0.31 -14.50 17.11
CA LEU A 101 -1.68 -13.96 17.06
C LEU A 101 -2.39 -14.13 18.40
N LYS A 102 -2.31 -15.30 19.03
CA LYS A 102 -2.87 -15.54 20.37
C LYS A 102 -2.30 -14.57 21.41
N THR A 103 -0.99 -14.36 21.37
CA THR A 103 -0.32 -13.45 22.30
C THR A 103 -0.76 -12.01 22.12
N LEU A 104 -0.91 -11.57 20.87
CA LEU A 104 -1.33 -10.20 20.55
C LEU A 104 -2.83 -9.99 20.86
N GLU A 105 -3.68 -10.98 20.62
CA GLU A 105 -5.12 -10.91 20.93
C GLU A 105 -5.38 -10.75 22.43
N LEU A 106 -4.56 -11.37 23.28
CA LEU A 106 -4.61 -11.15 24.74
C LEU A 106 -4.24 -9.72 25.15
N LYS A 107 -3.43 -9.05 24.34
CA LYS A 107 -2.96 -7.68 24.61
C LYS A 107 -3.88 -6.61 24.03
N TYR A 108 -4.48 -6.85 22.87
CA TYR A 108 -5.25 -5.88 22.11
C TYR A 108 -6.70 -6.34 21.94
N ALA A 109 -7.63 -5.65 22.58
CA ALA A 109 -9.05 -6.00 22.56
C ALA A 109 -9.72 -5.82 21.17
N ASN A 110 -9.10 -5.04 20.28
CA ASN A 110 -9.56 -4.80 18.91
C ASN A 110 -8.91 -5.74 17.88
N LEU A 111 -8.17 -6.77 18.31
CA LEU A 111 -7.62 -7.83 17.47
C LEU A 111 -8.44 -9.11 17.62
N HIS A 112 -8.81 -9.69 16.51
CA HIS A 112 -9.41 -11.03 16.42
C HIS A 112 -8.63 -11.85 15.41
N HIS A 113 -8.50 -13.17 15.65
CA HIS A 113 -7.91 -14.06 14.66
C HIS A 113 -8.80 -15.25 14.37
N THR A 114 -8.71 -15.76 13.17
CA THR A 114 -9.39 -16.97 12.70
C THR A 114 -8.48 -17.72 11.74
N PHE A 115 -8.91 -18.87 11.27
CA PHE A 115 -8.16 -19.71 10.33
C PHE A 115 -9.03 -20.11 9.14
N THR A 116 -8.37 -20.37 8.00
CA THR A 116 -9.06 -20.91 6.81
C THR A 116 -9.50 -22.35 7.05
N PRO A 117 -10.73 -22.72 6.62
CA PRO A 117 -11.23 -24.08 6.79
C PRO A 117 -10.36 -25.11 6.07
N SER A 118 -10.04 -26.21 6.74
CA SER A 118 -9.32 -27.34 6.15
C SER A 118 -10.15 -27.97 5.03
N GLY A 119 -9.60 -28.06 3.82
CA GLY A 119 -10.28 -28.73 2.68
C GLY A 119 -10.53 -27.86 1.46
N ALA A 120 -10.35 -26.57 1.55
CA ALA A 120 -10.54 -25.63 0.42
C ALA A 120 -9.37 -25.59 -0.60
N ARG A 121 -8.76 -26.76 -0.88
CA ARG A 121 -7.53 -26.90 -1.68
C ARG A 121 -7.62 -26.47 -3.15
N HIS A 122 -8.79 -26.17 -3.67
CA HIS A 122 -9.00 -25.81 -5.07
C HIS A 122 -9.26 -24.31 -5.32
N ILE A 123 -9.25 -23.49 -4.26
CA ILE A 123 -9.48 -22.05 -4.38
C ILE A 123 -8.19 -21.35 -3.93
N SER A 124 -7.82 -20.25 -4.60
CA SER A 124 -6.69 -19.44 -4.20
C SER A 124 -6.80 -19.08 -2.72
N HIS A 125 -5.79 -19.42 -1.91
CA HIS A 125 -5.73 -19.15 -0.48
C HIS A 125 -6.19 -17.72 -0.13
N LYS A 126 -5.73 -16.74 -0.89
CA LYS A 126 -6.08 -15.33 -0.71
C LYS A 126 -7.57 -15.01 -0.86
N ARG A 127 -8.32 -15.81 -1.65
CA ARG A 127 -9.78 -15.64 -1.83
C ARG A 127 -10.60 -16.24 -0.70
N LEU A 128 -10.03 -17.19 0.03
CA LEU A 128 -10.72 -17.83 1.17
C LEU A 128 -10.53 -17.04 2.45
N SER A 129 -9.46 -16.24 2.52
CA SER A 129 -9.12 -15.45 3.70
C SER A 129 -9.85 -14.11 3.75
N LEU A 130 -10.51 -13.71 2.68
CA LEU A 130 -11.28 -12.47 2.56
C LEU A 130 -12.76 -12.75 2.44
#